data_702bc8d46fcfff7e7c200d2d2dfce609
#
_entry.id   702bc8d46fcfff7e7c200d2d2dfce609
#
_cell.length_a   1.000
_cell.length_b   1.000
_cell.length_c   1.000
_cell.angle_alpha   90.00
_cell.angle_beta   90.00
_cell.angle_gamma   90.00
#
_symmetry.space_group_name_H-M   'P 1'
#
loop_
_entity.id
_entity.type
_entity.pdbx_description
1 polymer ?
#
loop_
_entity_poly.entity_id
_entity_poly.type
_entity_poly.pdbx_seq_one_letter_code
_entity_poly.pdbx_strand_id
1 'polypeptide(L)'
;MSKNLTRTPSVSARRQEAERRRQEVRRRLMIAGAVVLALLVIAIAAFVLTQDDEPEAGTEITGDRPLAAVDPAVRNNYYSEPPAMTIDTDKEYEAVIRMADGGEMRLSLFDDEAPITVNNFVFLANQGFYDGTTFHRVLENFMAQGGDPAGTGSGGPGYTFEDELDTGFNFDRRGLLAMANAGANTNGSQFFITFTETPHLDGLHTIFGELTEGDDVLNALTLRDPDTATEPGDVIDEIVIVEK
;
A
#
# COMPACT_ATOMS: atom_id res chain seq x y z
N MET A 1 52.94 8.23 -80.08
CA MET A 1 52.80 9.24 -78.97
C MET A 1 51.44 9.89 -79.09
N SER A 2 50.45 9.41 -78.30
CA SER A 2 49.09 9.95 -78.33
C SER A 2 48.89 10.85 -77.08
N LYS A 3 48.66 12.15 -77.32
CA LYS A 3 48.42 13.13 -76.26
C LYS A 3 46.94 13.03 -75.84
N ASN A 4 46.69 12.52 -74.62
CA ASN A 4 45.41 12.59 -73.92
C ASN A 4 45.09 14.05 -73.59
N LEU A 5 44.26 14.71 -74.33
CA LEU A 5 43.70 16.03 -74.04
C LEU A 5 42.59 15.85 -73.01
N THR A 6 42.90 16.17 -71.72
CA THR A 6 41.91 16.30 -70.68
C THR A 6 40.97 17.50 -70.99
N ARG A 7 39.73 17.20 -71.40
CA ARG A 7 38.68 18.22 -71.64
C ARG A 7 38.30 18.87 -70.31
N THR A 8 38.61 20.12 -70.13
CA THR A 8 38.14 20.93 -68.99
C THR A 8 36.60 21.05 -69.06
N PRO A 9 35.89 20.74 -67.97
CA PRO A 9 34.41 20.82 -67.98
C PRO A 9 33.94 22.25 -68.20
N SER A 10 32.84 22.38 -68.99
CA SER A 10 32.22 23.67 -69.31
C SER A 10 31.69 24.37 -68.03
N VAL A 11 31.60 25.70 -68.09
CA VAL A 11 31.07 26.51 -66.96
C VAL A 11 29.68 26.06 -66.51
N SER A 12 28.85 25.63 -67.45
CA SER A 12 27.52 25.09 -67.19
C SER A 12 27.57 23.75 -66.38
N ALA A 13 28.51 22.87 -66.75
CA ALA A 13 28.68 21.60 -66.05
C ALA A 13 29.16 21.78 -64.61
N ARG A 14 30.07 22.77 -64.38
CA ARG A 14 30.52 23.11 -63.00
C ARG A 14 29.41 23.72 -62.16
N ARG A 15 28.52 24.52 -62.75
CA ARG A 15 27.35 25.07 -62.01
C ARG A 15 26.36 23.98 -61.64
N GLN A 16 26.04 23.04 -62.55
CA GLN A 16 25.16 21.91 -62.27
C GLN A 16 25.72 20.98 -61.19
N GLU A 17 27.03 20.74 -61.21
CA GLU A 17 27.66 19.91 -60.18
C GLU A 17 27.66 20.61 -58.79
N ALA A 18 27.87 21.92 -58.73
CA ALA A 18 27.78 22.70 -57.51
C ALA A 18 26.36 22.73 -56.96
N GLU A 19 25.32 22.81 -57.80
CA GLU A 19 23.92 22.76 -57.39
C GLU A 19 23.55 21.37 -56.86
N ARG A 20 23.98 20.27 -57.51
CA ARG A 20 23.78 18.89 -57.03
C ARG A 20 24.45 18.68 -55.66
N ARG A 21 25.68 19.14 -55.46
CA ARG A 21 26.37 19.06 -54.16
C ARG A 21 25.62 19.85 -53.09
N ARG A 22 25.09 21.04 -53.38
CA ARG A 22 24.28 21.82 -52.46
C ARG A 22 22.97 21.11 -52.12
N GLN A 23 22.31 20.47 -53.06
CA GLN A 23 21.10 19.69 -52.82
C GLN A 23 21.40 18.43 -51.99
N GLU A 24 22.48 17.73 -52.25
CA GLU A 24 22.89 16.57 -51.45
C GLU A 24 23.23 16.95 -50.01
N VAL A 25 23.95 18.07 -49.79
CA VAL A 25 24.26 18.57 -48.46
C VAL A 25 22.99 18.97 -47.69
N ARG A 26 22.05 19.69 -48.37
CA ARG A 26 20.74 20.02 -47.79
C ARG A 26 19.93 18.79 -47.41
N ARG A 27 19.92 17.79 -48.28
CA ARG A 27 19.20 16.52 -48.04
C ARG A 27 19.82 15.77 -46.87
N ARG A 28 21.16 15.69 -46.78
CA ARG A 28 21.86 15.08 -45.65
C ARG A 28 21.60 15.81 -44.34
N LEU A 29 21.58 17.15 -44.35
CA LEU A 29 21.24 17.95 -43.16
C LEU A 29 19.78 17.77 -42.70
N MET A 30 18.84 17.67 -43.67
CA MET A 30 17.43 17.40 -43.30
C MET A 30 17.26 15.99 -42.75
N ILE A 31 17.91 14.99 -43.32
CA ILE A 31 17.87 13.60 -42.76
C ILE A 31 18.51 13.56 -41.40
N ALA A 32 19.66 14.19 -41.21
CA ALA A 32 20.31 14.26 -39.89
C ALA A 32 19.44 14.97 -38.83
N GLY A 33 18.77 16.08 -39.23
CA GLY A 33 17.83 16.78 -38.35
C GLY A 33 16.62 15.92 -38.00
N ALA A 34 16.05 15.19 -38.97
CA ALA A 34 14.94 14.28 -38.72
C ALA A 34 15.31 13.10 -37.79
N VAL A 35 16.54 12.56 -37.96
CA VAL A 35 17.05 11.50 -37.08
C VAL A 35 17.25 12.01 -35.64
N VAL A 36 17.83 13.19 -35.47
CA VAL A 36 18.01 13.82 -34.14
C VAL A 36 16.65 14.07 -33.49
N LEU A 37 15.66 14.59 -34.23
CA LEU A 37 14.32 14.81 -33.72
C LEU A 37 13.64 13.49 -33.28
N ALA A 38 13.78 12.43 -34.11
CA ALA A 38 13.24 11.12 -33.78
C ALA A 38 13.88 10.52 -32.53
N LEU A 39 15.19 10.65 -32.36
CA LEU A 39 15.91 10.21 -31.16
C LEU A 39 15.50 11.01 -29.93
N LEU A 40 15.25 12.31 -30.06
CA LEU A 40 14.75 13.17 -29.00
C LEU A 40 13.34 12.77 -28.55
N VAL A 41 12.45 12.46 -29.50
CA VAL A 41 11.10 11.98 -29.20
C VAL A 41 11.15 10.62 -28.52
N ILE A 42 12.01 9.70 -28.97
CA ILE A 42 12.21 8.40 -28.32
C ILE A 42 12.78 8.56 -26.91
N ALA A 43 13.73 9.46 -26.71
CA ALA A 43 14.30 9.74 -25.40
C ALA A 43 13.27 10.34 -24.43
N ILE A 44 12.42 11.27 -24.91
CA ILE A 44 11.32 11.84 -24.12
C ILE A 44 10.27 10.76 -23.81
N ALA A 45 9.90 9.93 -24.78
CA ALA A 45 8.96 8.84 -24.56
C ALA A 45 9.53 7.80 -23.58
N ALA A 46 10.83 7.46 -23.68
CA ALA A 46 11.51 6.59 -22.71
C ALA A 46 11.57 7.21 -21.32
N PHE A 47 11.84 8.52 -21.21
CA PHE A 47 11.85 9.27 -19.95
C PHE A 47 10.46 9.30 -19.29
N VAL A 48 9.38 9.51 -20.09
CA VAL A 48 7.99 9.48 -19.59
C VAL A 48 7.58 8.06 -19.16
N LEU A 49 8.07 7.03 -19.84
CA LEU A 49 7.79 5.62 -19.51
C LEU A 49 8.64 5.08 -18.35
N THR A 50 9.71 5.79 -17.97
CA THR A 50 10.56 5.48 -16.80
C THR A 50 10.35 6.45 -15.64
N GLN A 51 9.38 7.35 -15.71
CA GLN A 51 8.81 7.90 -14.49
C GLN A 51 7.96 6.76 -13.92
N ASP A 52 8.60 5.90 -13.13
CA ASP A 52 7.90 5.15 -12.11
C ASP A 52 7.07 6.20 -11.37
N ASP A 53 5.75 6.05 -11.33
CA ASP A 53 4.91 6.77 -10.40
C ASP A 53 5.46 6.38 -9.03
N GLU A 54 6.36 7.20 -8.47
CA GLU A 54 6.63 7.11 -7.04
C GLU A 54 5.26 7.32 -6.39
N PRO A 55 4.76 6.36 -5.60
CA PRO A 55 3.49 6.51 -4.94
C PRO A 55 3.56 7.84 -4.17
N GLU A 56 2.59 8.73 -4.38
CA GLU A 56 2.52 9.99 -3.65
C GLU A 56 2.68 9.65 -2.18
N ALA A 57 3.75 10.16 -1.57
CA ALA A 57 4.02 9.95 -0.17
C ALA A 57 2.85 10.54 0.61
N GLY A 58 1.91 9.68 1.04
CA GLY A 58 0.76 10.08 1.81
C GLY A 58 1.19 10.80 3.08
N THR A 59 0.30 11.57 3.66
CA THR A 59 0.55 12.28 4.91
C THR A 59 0.20 11.37 6.09
N GLU A 60 1.16 11.08 6.97
CA GLU A 60 0.87 10.42 8.23
C GLU A 60 -0.09 11.29 9.05
N ILE A 61 -1.28 10.75 9.36
CA ILE A 61 -2.23 11.39 10.26
C ILE A 61 -1.89 10.90 11.67
N THR A 62 -1.05 11.65 12.36
CA THR A 62 -0.79 11.41 13.77
C THR A 62 -1.76 12.26 14.58
N GLY A 63 -2.80 11.63 15.14
CA GLY A 63 -3.61 12.24 16.21
C GLY A 63 -2.77 12.54 17.46
N ASP A 64 -3.39 13.15 18.45
CA ASP A 64 -2.72 13.47 19.72
C ASP A 64 -2.24 12.21 20.50
N ARG A 65 -2.66 11.00 20.09
CA ARG A 65 -2.32 9.67 20.65
C ARG A 65 -2.37 9.63 22.18
N PRO A 66 -3.48 10.05 22.80
CA PRO A 66 -3.55 10.22 24.27
C PRO A 66 -3.39 8.92 25.04
N LEU A 67 -3.60 7.78 24.39
CA LEU A 67 -3.47 6.45 24.98
C LEU A 67 -2.08 5.82 24.78
N ALA A 68 -1.21 6.37 23.95
CA ALA A 68 0.09 5.76 23.63
C ALA A 68 0.95 5.48 24.88
N ALA A 69 0.91 6.36 25.88
CA ALA A 69 1.64 6.19 27.14
C ALA A 69 0.84 5.46 28.23
N VAL A 70 -0.39 5.00 27.94
CA VAL A 70 -1.25 4.28 28.87
C VAL A 70 -1.00 2.78 28.71
N ASP A 71 -0.87 2.04 29.80
CA ASP A 71 -0.75 0.57 29.74
C ASP A 71 -1.91 -0.03 28.91
N PRO A 72 -1.64 -0.87 27.93
CA PRO A 72 -2.67 -1.46 27.09
C PRO A 72 -3.81 -2.11 27.88
N ALA A 73 -3.51 -2.84 28.95
CA ALA A 73 -4.52 -3.51 29.76
C ALA A 73 -5.54 -2.54 30.40
N VAL A 74 -5.15 -1.28 30.64
CA VAL A 74 -6.04 -0.23 31.20
C VAL A 74 -6.98 0.32 30.12
N ARG A 75 -6.63 0.16 28.83
CA ARG A 75 -7.47 0.60 27.70
C ARG A 75 -8.66 -0.32 27.45
N ASN A 76 -8.67 -1.51 28.07
CA ASN A 76 -9.79 -2.45 27.94
C ASN A 76 -11.09 -1.83 28.48
N ASN A 77 -12.11 -1.79 27.61
CA ASN A 77 -13.40 -1.13 27.89
C ASN A 77 -13.25 0.38 28.20
N TYR A 78 -12.31 1.07 27.56
CA TYR A 78 -12.04 2.48 27.79
C TYR A 78 -13.15 3.41 27.29
N TYR A 79 -13.77 3.07 26.16
CA TYR A 79 -14.85 3.85 25.54
C TYR A 79 -16.22 3.25 25.90
N SER A 80 -17.27 4.04 25.75
CA SER A 80 -18.67 3.62 26.00
C SER A 80 -19.52 3.54 24.73
N GLU A 81 -19.01 4.07 23.61
CA GLU A 81 -19.74 4.13 22.33
C GLU A 81 -18.74 4.16 21.15
N PRO A 82 -19.16 3.69 19.95
CA PRO A 82 -18.34 3.81 18.75
C PRO A 82 -18.05 5.27 18.40
N PRO A 83 -16.94 5.54 17.69
CA PRO A 83 -16.63 6.90 17.23
C PRO A 83 -17.64 7.40 16.21
N ALA A 84 -17.88 8.72 16.21
CA ALA A 84 -18.55 9.35 15.08
C ALA A 84 -17.73 9.16 13.80
N MET A 85 -18.38 9.21 12.63
CA MET A 85 -17.70 9.17 11.33
C MET A 85 -16.81 10.41 11.17
N THR A 86 -15.51 10.20 10.96
CA THR A 86 -14.49 11.27 10.84
C THR A 86 -13.60 11.10 9.62
N ILE A 87 -13.56 9.90 9.01
CA ILE A 87 -12.85 9.71 7.76
C ILE A 87 -13.61 10.37 6.60
N ASP A 88 -12.87 10.73 5.57
CA ASP A 88 -13.38 11.26 4.30
C ASP A 88 -13.23 10.17 3.25
N THR A 89 -14.32 9.55 2.82
CA THR A 89 -14.29 8.45 1.83
C THR A 89 -13.94 8.90 0.41
N ASP A 90 -13.72 10.19 0.17
CA ASP A 90 -13.11 10.70 -1.07
C ASP A 90 -11.56 10.58 -1.05
N LYS A 91 -10.98 10.03 0.02
CA LYS A 91 -9.53 9.83 0.23
C LYS A 91 -9.20 8.37 0.42
N GLU A 92 -7.96 8.01 0.15
CA GLU A 92 -7.44 6.67 0.40
C GLU A 92 -6.70 6.62 1.75
N TYR A 93 -6.85 5.53 2.47
CA TYR A 93 -6.21 5.31 3.76
C TYR A 93 -5.31 4.07 3.73
N GLU A 94 -4.15 4.20 4.36
CA GLU A 94 -3.21 3.10 4.57
C GLU A 94 -2.89 2.99 6.06
N ALA A 95 -2.89 1.79 6.59
CA ALA A 95 -2.39 1.51 7.94
C ALA A 95 -0.95 1.01 7.87
N VAL A 96 -0.09 1.57 8.71
CA VAL A 96 1.30 1.14 8.90
C VAL A 96 1.41 0.54 10.29
N ILE A 97 1.53 -0.78 10.39
CA ILE A 97 1.75 -1.50 11.65
C ILE A 97 3.25 -1.62 11.85
N ARG A 98 3.78 -0.92 12.84
CA ARG A 98 5.18 -0.99 13.27
C ARG A 98 5.32 -1.96 14.42
N MET A 99 6.22 -2.92 14.28
CA MET A 99 6.50 -3.92 15.30
C MET A 99 7.63 -3.46 16.23
N ALA A 100 7.60 -3.87 17.49
CA ALA A 100 8.62 -3.49 18.48
C ALA A 100 10.04 -3.99 18.14
N ASP A 101 10.16 -5.00 17.27
CA ASP A 101 11.44 -5.50 16.74
C ASP A 101 11.96 -4.72 15.53
N GLY A 102 11.20 -3.72 15.05
CA GLY A 102 11.51 -2.85 13.92
C GLY A 102 10.94 -3.32 12.58
N GLY A 103 10.17 -4.41 12.53
CA GLY A 103 9.43 -4.81 11.34
C GLY A 103 8.27 -3.85 11.04
N GLU A 104 7.89 -3.70 9.77
CA GLU A 104 6.79 -2.84 9.33
C GLU A 104 5.91 -3.59 8.34
N MET A 105 4.59 -3.49 8.49
CA MET A 105 3.59 -3.98 7.54
C MET A 105 2.72 -2.80 7.09
N ARG A 106 2.46 -2.71 5.77
CA ARG A 106 1.57 -1.70 5.18
C ARG A 106 0.32 -2.37 4.65
N LEU A 107 -0.82 -1.78 4.96
CA LEU A 107 -2.13 -2.32 4.58
C LEU A 107 -2.98 -1.22 3.98
N SER A 108 -3.43 -1.39 2.73
CA SER A 108 -4.46 -0.53 2.15
C SER A 108 -5.79 -0.79 2.85
N LEU A 109 -6.51 0.27 3.20
CA LEU A 109 -7.83 0.18 3.84
C LEU A 109 -8.92 0.40 2.80
N PHE A 110 -10.05 -0.31 2.95
CA PHE A 110 -11.19 -0.29 2.02
C PHE A 110 -12.29 0.61 2.59
N ASP A 111 -12.03 1.91 2.61
CA ASP A 111 -12.90 2.93 3.22
C ASP A 111 -14.21 3.16 2.46
N ASP A 112 -14.24 2.89 1.16
CA ASP A 112 -15.45 2.91 0.35
C ASP A 112 -16.38 1.71 0.63
N GLU A 113 -15.81 0.52 0.84
CA GLU A 113 -16.57 -0.71 1.02
C GLU A 113 -16.90 -1.03 2.48
N ALA A 114 -16.07 -0.56 3.42
CA ALA A 114 -16.26 -0.79 4.85
C ALA A 114 -16.02 0.48 5.69
N PRO A 115 -16.74 1.59 5.39
CA PRO A 115 -16.46 2.90 5.98
C PRO A 115 -16.59 2.94 7.50
N ILE A 116 -17.55 2.23 8.10
CA ILE A 116 -17.71 2.19 9.56
C ILE A 116 -16.53 1.50 10.22
N THR A 117 -16.09 0.39 9.65
CA THR A 117 -14.97 -0.42 10.14
C THR A 117 -13.65 0.34 10.00
N VAL A 118 -13.40 0.94 8.82
CA VAL A 118 -12.19 1.75 8.59
C VAL A 118 -12.18 2.97 9.52
N ASN A 119 -13.31 3.69 9.67
CA ASN A 119 -13.41 4.81 10.61
C ASN A 119 -13.08 4.40 12.05
N ASN A 120 -13.60 3.25 12.50
CA ASN A 120 -13.30 2.72 13.83
C ASN A 120 -11.81 2.40 13.98
N PHE A 121 -11.22 1.73 13.00
CA PHE A 121 -9.81 1.36 13.04
C PHE A 121 -8.89 2.58 13.02
N VAL A 122 -9.16 3.55 12.13
CA VAL A 122 -8.45 4.84 12.04
C VAL A 122 -8.56 5.62 13.36
N PHE A 123 -9.75 5.71 13.92
CA PHE A 123 -9.95 6.37 15.22
C PHE A 123 -9.11 5.73 16.31
N LEU A 124 -9.17 4.42 16.49
CA LEU A 124 -8.43 3.72 17.53
C LEU A 124 -6.91 3.82 17.33
N ALA A 125 -6.41 3.73 16.09
CA ALA A 125 -5.01 3.94 15.76
C ALA A 125 -4.55 5.35 16.13
N ASN A 126 -5.31 6.38 15.76
CA ASN A 126 -5.01 7.78 16.07
C ASN A 126 -5.09 8.11 17.58
N GLN A 127 -5.83 7.33 18.36
CA GLN A 127 -5.82 7.44 19.81
C GLN A 127 -4.61 6.74 20.46
N GLY A 128 -3.81 5.97 19.72
CA GLY A 128 -2.75 5.12 20.26
C GLY A 128 -3.31 3.91 21.01
N PHE A 129 -4.53 3.46 20.65
CA PHE A 129 -5.19 2.34 21.34
C PHE A 129 -4.45 1.02 21.13
N TYR A 130 -3.81 0.86 19.97
CA TYR A 130 -3.09 -0.36 19.59
C TYR A 130 -1.63 -0.39 20.07
N ASP A 131 -1.08 0.75 20.54
CA ASP A 131 0.33 0.85 20.93
C ASP A 131 0.66 -0.09 22.08
N GLY A 132 1.70 -0.90 21.93
CA GLY A 132 2.10 -1.89 22.92
C GLY A 132 1.15 -3.09 23.06
N THR A 133 0.11 -3.21 22.23
CA THR A 133 -0.71 -4.43 22.15
C THR A 133 0.06 -5.54 21.42
N THR A 134 -0.49 -6.76 21.38
CA THR A 134 0.21 -7.90 20.79
C THR A 134 -0.61 -8.62 19.74
N PHE A 135 0.07 -9.33 18.83
CA PHE A 135 -0.54 -10.42 18.09
C PHE A 135 -0.71 -11.62 19.04
N HIS A 136 -1.81 -11.63 19.76
CA HIS A 136 -2.07 -12.58 20.83
C HIS A 136 -2.46 -13.99 20.36
N ARG A 137 -2.84 -14.15 19.07
CA ARG A 137 -3.18 -15.43 18.45
C ARG A 137 -2.63 -15.48 17.03
N VAL A 138 -1.65 -16.36 16.79
CA VAL A 138 -0.98 -16.54 15.49
C VAL A 138 -0.98 -18.03 15.16
N LEU A 139 -1.82 -18.43 14.23
CA LEU A 139 -1.99 -19.84 13.84
C LEU A 139 -1.49 -20.07 12.43
N GLU A 140 -0.56 -20.99 12.28
CA GLU A 140 0.00 -21.39 10.99
C GLU A 140 -1.10 -21.77 9.99
N ASN A 141 -0.95 -21.34 8.73
CA ASN A 141 -1.91 -21.59 7.66
C ASN A 141 -3.34 -21.10 7.96
N PHE A 142 -3.48 -20.10 8.82
CA PHE A 142 -4.77 -19.50 9.12
C PHE A 142 -4.66 -17.96 9.18
N MET A 143 -4.32 -17.38 10.34
CA MET A 143 -4.27 -15.92 10.50
C MET A 143 -3.41 -15.51 11.70
N ALA A 144 -3.03 -14.22 11.73
CA ALA A 144 -2.49 -13.51 12.88
C ALA A 144 -3.54 -12.54 13.40
N GLN A 145 -3.93 -12.65 14.68
CA GLN A 145 -4.96 -11.84 15.33
C GLN A 145 -4.34 -10.97 16.42
N GLY A 146 -4.66 -9.67 16.35
CA GLY A 146 -4.21 -8.62 17.28
C GLY A 146 -5.36 -7.70 17.70
N GLY A 147 -5.01 -6.52 18.27
CA GLY A 147 -5.95 -5.46 18.60
C GLY A 147 -6.74 -5.66 19.91
N ASP A 148 -6.41 -6.70 20.69
CA ASP A 148 -6.91 -6.86 22.06
C ASP A 148 -5.97 -6.14 23.05
N PRO A 149 -6.41 -5.09 23.75
CA PRO A 149 -5.57 -4.39 24.71
C PRO A 149 -5.17 -5.24 25.93
N ALA A 150 -5.95 -6.27 26.24
CA ALA A 150 -5.63 -7.20 27.33
C ALA A 150 -4.79 -8.40 26.88
N GLY A 151 -4.67 -8.66 25.56
CA GLY A 151 -3.92 -9.78 24.99
C GLY A 151 -4.50 -11.16 25.28
N THR A 152 -5.77 -11.24 25.68
CA THR A 152 -6.46 -12.45 26.14
C THR A 152 -7.40 -13.05 25.08
N GLY A 153 -7.69 -12.31 24.02
CA GLY A 153 -8.70 -12.63 23.00
C GLY A 153 -10.12 -12.20 23.40
N SER A 154 -10.30 -11.60 24.58
CA SER A 154 -11.62 -11.19 25.11
C SER A 154 -11.75 -9.70 25.36
N GLY A 155 -10.65 -8.95 25.21
CA GLY A 155 -10.62 -7.49 25.40
C GLY A 155 -11.11 -6.73 24.17
N GLY A 156 -11.42 -5.44 24.38
CA GLY A 156 -11.90 -4.58 23.33
C GLY A 156 -12.03 -3.13 23.78
N PRO A 157 -12.58 -2.25 22.93
CA PRO A 157 -12.64 -0.82 23.21
C PRO A 157 -13.71 -0.43 24.23
N GLY A 158 -14.69 -1.30 24.51
CA GLY A 158 -15.80 -1.07 25.44
C GLY A 158 -17.15 -0.86 24.73
N TYR A 159 -17.16 -0.99 23.43
CA TYR A 159 -18.36 -0.98 22.57
C TYR A 159 -18.26 -2.04 21.50
N THR A 160 -19.37 -2.28 20.85
CA THR A 160 -19.43 -3.09 19.63
C THR A 160 -20.14 -2.33 18.52
N PHE A 161 -19.87 -2.71 17.26
CA PHE A 161 -20.53 -2.16 16.09
C PHE A 161 -20.87 -3.24 15.05
N GLU A 162 -21.70 -2.88 14.08
CA GLU A 162 -22.24 -3.77 13.06
C GLU A 162 -21.21 -4.30 12.09
N ASP A 163 -21.51 -5.44 11.47
CA ASP A 163 -20.73 -5.99 10.37
C ASP A 163 -21.03 -5.24 9.05
N GLU A 164 -20.02 -5.09 8.20
CA GLU A 164 -20.14 -4.63 6.82
C GLU A 164 -19.74 -5.79 5.91
N LEU A 165 -20.69 -6.63 5.50
CA LEU A 165 -20.44 -7.88 4.77
C LEU A 165 -20.68 -7.77 3.26
N ASP A 166 -21.34 -6.71 2.79
CA ASP A 166 -21.65 -6.47 1.37
C ASP A 166 -20.47 -5.74 0.65
N THR A 167 -19.24 -5.98 1.09
CA THR A 167 -18.02 -5.34 0.56
C THR A 167 -17.61 -5.85 -0.83
N GLY A 168 -18.18 -6.96 -1.29
CA GLY A 168 -17.78 -7.63 -2.53
C GLY A 168 -16.52 -8.48 -2.41
N PHE A 169 -15.87 -8.51 -1.24
CA PHE A 169 -14.67 -9.32 -0.97
C PHE A 169 -15.05 -10.67 -0.35
N ASN A 170 -14.20 -11.67 -0.62
CA ASN A 170 -14.22 -12.98 -0.01
C ASN A 170 -12.83 -13.31 0.54
N PHE A 171 -12.75 -14.24 1.48
CA PHE A 171 -11.49 -14.71 2.04
C PHE A 171 -10.77 -15.67 1.08
N ASP A 172 -10.49 -15.22 -0.13
CA ASP A 172 -9.94 -16.01 -1.25
C ASP A 172 -8.42 -15.95 -1.39
N ARG A 173 -7.75 -15.18 -0.52
CA ARG A 173 -6.30 -14.97 -0.58
C ARG A 173 -5.67 -14.67 0.78
N ARG A 174 -4.35 -14.70 0.79
CA ARG A 174 -3.49 -14.23 1.88
C ARG A 174 -3.51 -12.71 1.98
N GLY A 175 -3.21 -12.20 3.18
CA GLY A 175 -2.99 -10.77 3.43
C GLY A 175 -4.25 -9.95 3.62
N LEU A 176 -5.42 -10.56 3.68
CA LEU A 176 -6.65 -9.83 3.96
C LEU A 176 -6.72 -9.41 5.42
N LEU A 177 -7.03 -8.13 5.64
CA LEU A 177 -7.27 -7.53 6.95
C LEU A 177 -8.77 -7.56 7.23
N ALA A 178 -9.16 -8.16 8.35
CA ALA A 178 -10.57 -8.30 8.72
C ALA A 178 -10.80 -8.15 10.22
N MET A 179 -12.04 -7.82 10.60
CA MET A 179 -12.44 -7.72 12.01
C MET A 179 -12.65 -9.10 12.62
N ALA A 180 -12.06 -9.31 13.79
CA ALA A 180 -12.45 -10.41 14.65
C ALA A 180 -13.71 -10.03 15.43
N ASN A 181 -14.63 -10.98 15.59
CA ASN A 181 -15.87 -10.79 16.31
C ASN A 181 -16.25 -12.07 17.12
N ALA A 182 -17.22 -11.94 18.01
CA ALA A 182 -17.79 -13.04 18.81
C ALA A 182 -19.18 -13.47 18.29
N GLY A 183 -19.48 -13.22 17.04
CA GLY A 183 -20.75 -13.41 16.35
C GLY A 183 -21.20 -12.13 15.66
N ALA A 184 -22.33 -12.17 14.97
CA ALA A 184 -22.81 -11.06 14.16
C ALA A 184 -22.93 -9.74 14.95
N ASN A 185 -22.43 -8.65 14.34
CA ASN A 185 -22.49 -7.29 14.88
C ASN A 185 -21.80 -7.11 16.26
N THR A 186 -20.68 -7.82 16.47
CA THR A 186 -19.88 -7.71 17.68
C THR A 186 -18.45 -7.27 17.41
N ASN A 187 -18.21 -6.54 16.32
CA ASN A 187 -16.91 -5.94 16.02
C ASN A 187 -16.51 -4.95 17.12
N GLY A 188 -15.23 -4.88 17.42
CA GLY A 188 -14.67 -3.96 18.42
C GLY A 188 -13.33 -3.38 17.96
N SER A 189 -12.24 -3.77 18.62
CA SER A 189 -10.88 -3.38 18.23
C SER A 189 -10.06 -4.52 17.67
N GLN A 190 -10.47 -5.78 17.84
CA GLN A 190 -9.66 -6.91 17.40
C GLN A 190 -9.76 -7.12 15.89
N PHE A 191 -8.62 -7.34 15.26
CA PHE A 191 -8.49 -7.58 13.83
C PHE A 191 -7.60 -8.80 13.58
N PHE A 192 -7.63 -9.33 12.36
CA PHE A 192 -6.70 -10.37 11.94
C PHE A 192 -6.24 -10.17 10.49
N ILE A 193 -5.06 -10.72 10.20
CA ILE A 193 -4.48 -10.74 8.86
C ILE A 193 -4.34 -12.21 8.44
N THR A 194 -4.87 -12.59 7.27
CA THR A 194 -4.88 -13.98 6.80
C THR A 194 -3.51 -14.43 6.30
N PHE A 195 -3.11 -15.68 6.61
CA PHE A 195 -1.92 -16.33 6.03
C PHE A 195 -2.21 -17.10 4.73
N THR A 196 -3.47 -17.38 4.44
CA THR A 196 -3.93 -18.12 3.27
C THR A 196 -5.40 -17.79 3.00
N GLU A 197 -5.98 -18.38 1.95
CA GLU A 197 -7.42 -18.38 1.75
C GLU A 197 -8.15 -19.05 2.93
N THR A 198 -9.25 -18.44 3.38
CA THR A 198 -10.05 -18.94 4.51
C THR A 198 -11.54 -18.81 4.20
N PRO A 199 -12.05 -19.50 3.15
CA PRO A 199 -13.40 -19.28 2.63
C PRO A 199 -14.52 -19.63 3.63
N HIS A 200 -14.21 -20.35 4.70
CA HIS A 200 -15.15 -20.63 5.78
C HIS A 200 -15.49 -19.39 6.63
N LEU A 201 -14.80 -18.26 6.44
CA LEU A 201 -15.05 -16.98 7.09
C LEU A 201 -15.90 -16.03 6.22
N ASP A 202 -16.22 -16.39 4.98
CA ASP A 202 -17.02 -15.59 4.07
C ASP A 202 -18.40 -15.28 4.69
N GLY A 203 -18.77 -13.99 4.64
CA GLY A 203 -20.02 -13.50 5.19
C GLY A 203 -20.15 -13.54 6.73
N LEU A 204 -19.03 -13.75 7.45
CA LEU A 204 -18.98 -13.79 8.91
C LEU A 204 -18.14 -12.66 9.52
N HIS A 205 -17.16 -12.15 8.78
CA HIS A 205 -16.23 -11.12 9.23
C HIS A 205 -16.11 -10.03 8.18
N THR A 206 -16.08 -8.77 8.60
CA THR A 206 -15.87 -7.63 7.72
C THR A 206 -14.42 -7.60 7.25
N ILE A 207 -14.20 -7.74 5.93
CA ILE A 207 -12.90 -7.48 5.29
C ILE A 207 -12.84 -5.98 5.04
N PHE A 208 -11.81 -5.32 5.57
CA PHE A 208 -11.67 -3.86 5.49
C PHE A 208 -10.30 -3.37 5.01
N GLY A 209 -9.46 -4.28 4.51
CA GLY A 209 -8.16 -3.93 3.93
C GLY A 209 -7.36 -5.14 3.47
N GLU A 210 -6.20 -4.87 2.92
CA GLU A 210 -5.24 -5.90 2.51
C GLU A 210 -3.79 -5.46 2.67
N LEU A 211 -2.90 -6.42 2.94
CA LEU A 211 -1.47 -6.23 3.06
C LEU A 211 -0.87 -5.90 1.69
N THR A 212 -0.16 -4.77 1.60
CA THR A 212 0.53 -4.32 0.39
C THR A 212 2.04 -4.49 0.49
N GLU A 213 2.60 -4.34 1.70
CA GLU A 213 4.05 -4.49 1.97
C GLU A 213 4.27 -5.15 3.34
N GLY A 214 5.43 -5.79 3.54
CA GLY A 214 5.80 -6.41 4.82
C GLY A 214 5.33 -7.86 4.97
N ASP A 215 5.18 -8.60 3.87
CA ASP A 215 4.82 -10.03 3.91
C ASP A 215 5.85 -10.87 4.66
N ASP A 216 7.12 -10.49 4.62
CA ASP A 216 8.19 -11.10 5.40
C ASP A 216 8.04 -10.86 6.92
N VAL A 217 7.56 -9.68 7.32
CA VAL A 217 7.23 -9.36 8.73
C VAL A 217 6.04 -10.19 9.20
N LEU A 218 4.97 -10.28 8.37
CA LEU A 218 3.81 -11.12 8.67
C LEU A 218 4.22 -12.60 8.85
N ASN A 219 5.14 -13.10 8.00
CA ASN A 219 5.66 -14.46 8.10
C ASN A 219 6.58 -14.69 9.31
N ALA A 220 7.22 -13.64 9.82
CA ALA A 220 8.12 -13.71 10.96
C ALA A 220 7.40 -13.71 12.30
N LEU A 221 6.10 -13.42 12.35
CA LEU A 221 5.32 -13.45 13.58
C LEU A 221 5.40 -14.81 14.26
N THR A 222 5.67 -14.80 15.56
CA THR A 222 5.81 -15.99 16.38
C THR A 222 4.47 -16.72 16.46
N LEU A 223 4.46 -17.99 16.02
CA LEU A 223 3.28 -18.84 16.16
C LEU A 223 2.86 -18.93 17.62
N ARG A 224 1.60 -18.64 17.88
CA ARG A 224 1.06 -18.57 19.25
C ARG A 224 -0.40 -19.00 19.28
N ASP A 225 -0.65 -20.10 19.99
CA ASP A 225 -1.99 -20.51 20.37
C ASP A 225 -2.25 -20.07 21.81
N PRO A 226 -3.21 -19.17 22.07
CA PRO A 226 -3.47 -18.62 23.40
C PRO A 226 -3.83 -19.69 24.44
N ASP A 227 -4.38 -20.84 24.01
CA ASP A 227 -4.76 -21.94 24.93
C ASP A 227 -3.54 -22.66 25.51
N THR A 228 -2.38 -22.56 24.87
CA THR A 228 -1.16 -23.29 25.24
C THR A 228 0.05 -22.39 25.49
N ALA A 229 0.01 -21.15 25.02
CA ALA A 229 1.13 -20.21 25.10
C ALA A 229 1.36 -19.72 26.54
N THR A 230 2.63 -19.66 26.93
CA THR A 230 3.09 -19.13 28.22
C THR A 230 3.69 -17.72 28.10
N GLU A 231 4.13 -17.36 26.91
CA GLU A 231 4.75 -16.07 26.63
C GLU A 231 3.77 -15.14 25.93
N PRO A 232 3.94 -13.82 26.02
CA PRO A 232 3.15 -12.85 25.26
C PRO A 232 3.39 -13.02 23.75
N GLY A 233 2.49 -12.49 22.95
CA GLY A 233 2.68 -12.40 21.49
C GLY A 233 3.63 -11.27 21.10
N ASP A 234 3.98 -11.23 19.80
CA ASP A 234 4.81 -10.15 19.25
C ASP A 234 4.12 -8.81 19.41
N VAL A 235 4.89 -7.82 19.87
CA VAL A 235 4.36 -6.51 20.28
C VAL A 235 4.24 -5.59 19.07
N ILE A 236 3.08 -4.97 18.93
CA ILE A 236 2.84 -3.84 18.04
C ILE A 236 3.37 -2.59 18.76
N ASP A 237 4.40 -1.95 18.23
CA ASP A 237 4.90 -0.68 18.78
C ASP A 237 3.86 0.42 18.59
N GLU A 238 3.40 0.58 17.36
CA GLU A 238 2.31 1.51 17.03
C GLU A 238 1.60 1.11 15.72
N ILE A 239 0.39 1.64 15.54
CA ILE A 239 -0.27 1.68 14.23
C ILE A 239 -0.45 3.15 13.83
N VAL A 240 0.11 3.52 12.67
CA VAL A 240 0.01 4.87 12.10
C VAL A 240 -0.89 4.82 10.87
N ILE A 241 -1.70 5.85 10.68
CA ILE A 241 -2.54 6.00 9.50
C ILE A 241 -1.90 6.99 8.54
N VAL A 242 -1.88 6.65 7.26
CA VAL A 242 -1.43 7.51 6.16
C VAL A 242 -2.64 7.83 5.30
N GLU A 243 -2.89 9.11 5.06
CA GLU A 243 -3.92 9.63 4.17
C GLU A 243 -3.29 10.04 2.83
N LYS A 244 -3.86 9.61 1.72
CA LYS A 244 -3.41 9.88 0.35
C LYS A 244 -4.41 10.72 -0.42
#